data_5fb84a8ff9ebb30a3d92b30261f5785a
#
_entry.id   5fb84a8ff9ebb30a3d92b30261f5785a
#
_cell.length_a   1.000
_cell.length_b   1.000
_cell.length_c   1.000
_cell.angle_alpha   90.00
_cell.angle_beta   90.00
_cell.angle_gamma   90.00
#
_symmetry.space_group_name_H-M   'P 1'
#
loop_
_entity.id
_entity.type
_entity.pdbx_description
1 polymer ?
#
loop_
_entity_poly.entity_id
_entity_poly.type
_entity_poly.pdbx_seq_one_letter_code
_entity_poly.pdbx_strand_id
1 'polypeptide(L)'
;MKQIKRLILTLVVAVMSATSISAQEVEKMVPNEDDILAKTLSTASPYYYTNLMLKYRLGNEALTATEYYYLYYGFLYQEDYRPFTENRALDEMLGIMAGINPEQPTVGQLEALIERGLEAMELDPFNPKMLNMLAYAYGALDDPYREKLYFNHLNGILGAIEMSGTGLKEDDAWHILMFSHAYDMVASKGYTYNEARIISRTTEFVPLMRKQNGIKGFYFDYSRVYRNKPDDVTIKRDRTWQINGLQPQEYK
;
A
#
# COMPACT_ATOMS: atom_id res chain seq x y z
N MET A 1 -38.19 32.91 20.50
CA MET A 1 -36.97 32.14 20.77
C MET A 1 -37.12 30.61 20.54
N LYS A 2 -38.21 29.95 21.01
CA LYS A 2 -38.40 28.48 20.80
C LYS A 2 -38.61 28.08 19.32
N GLN A 3 -39.27 28.94 18.51
CA GLN A 3 -39.53 28.70 17.09
C GLN A 3 -38.24 28.80 16.24
N ILE A 4 -37.36 29.77 16.55
CA ILE A 4 -36.10 29.95 15.84
C ILE A 4 -35.13 28.77 16.11
N LYS A 5 -35.11 28.27 17.34
CA LYS A 5 -34.30 27.07 17.69
C LYS A 5 -34.75 25.81 16.96
N ARG A 6 -36.08 25.64 16.72
CA ARG A 6 -36.61 24.51 15.93
C ARG A 6 -36.27 24.65 14.44
N LEU A 7 -36.28 25.87 13.89
CA LEU A 7 -35.93 26.12 12.49
C LEU A 7 -34.43 25.86 12.22
N ILE A 8 -33.56 26.28 13.15
CA ILE A 8 -32.12 26.02 13.06
C ILE A 8 -31.82 24.53 13.19
N LEU A 9 -32.51 23.80 14.07
CA LEU A 9 -32.32 22.37 14.23
C LEU A 9 -32.75 21.56 13.00
N THR A 10 -33.87 21.98 12.34
CA THR A 10 -34.33 21.36 11.09
C THR A 10 -33.39 21.65 9.92
N LEU A 11 -32.80 22.85 9.87
CA LEU A 11 -31.83 23.24 8.84
C LEU A 11 -30.51 22.47 8.99
N VAL A 12 -30.03 22.24 10.21
CA VAL A 12 -28.80 21.46 10.47
C VAL A 12 -29.01 19.98 10.12
N VAL A 13 -30.19 19.41 10.40
CA VAL A 13 -30.51 18.04 10.00
C VAL A 13 -30.66 17.90 8.48
N ALA A 14 -31.21 18.89 7.79
CA ALA A 14 -31.34 18.90 6.32
C ALA A 14 -29.99 19.07 5.61
N VAL A 15 -29.01 19.76 6.21
CA VAL A 15 -27.66 19.92 5.66
C VAL A 15 -26.83 18.63 5.88
N MET A 16 -27.06 17.90 6.97
CA MET A 16 -26.39 16.61 7.20
C MET A 16 -26.89 15.46 6.30
N SER A 17 -28.10 15.58 5.73
CA SER A 17 -28.64 14.55 4.83
C SER A 17 -28.28 14.76 3.35
N ALA A 18 -27.59 15.86 2.99
CA ALA A 18 -27.22 16.16 1.61
C ALA A 18 -25.76 15.83 1.23
N THR A 19 -24.94 15.37 2.18
CA THR A 19 -23.64 14.80 1.86
C THR A 19 -23.75 13.28 1.72
N SER A 20 -24.49 12.83 0.73
CA SER A 20 -24.19 11.56 0.11
C SER A 20 -22.81 11.74 -0.51
N ILE A 21 -21.76 11.39 0.23
CA ILE A 21 -20.46 11.10 -0.36
C ILE A 21 -20.76 9.96 -1.30
N SER A 22 -20.94 10.27 -2.58
CA SER A 22 -20.86 9.31 -3.65
C SER A 22 -19.45 8.70 -3.46
N ALA A 23 -19.36 7.54 -2.85
CA ALA A 23 -18.18 6.72 -2.95
C ALA A 23 -18.03 6.53 -4.46
N GLN A 24 -17.07 7.23 -5.05
CA GLN A 24 -16.73 7.06 -6.44
C GLN A 24 -16.31 5.59 -6.53
N GLU A 25 -17.14 4.78 -7.18
CA GLU A 25 -16.87 3.36 -7.37
C GLU A 25 -15.54 3.31 -8.11
N VAL A 26 -14.49 2.86 -7.43
CA VAL A 26 -13.16 2.78 -8.02
C VAL A 26 -13.25 1.75 -9.13
N GLU A 27 -13.06 2.19 -10.39
CA GLU A 27 -13.11 1.30 -11.54
C GLU A 27 -12.11 0.17 -11.36
N LYS A 28 -12.59 -1.07 -11.40
CA LYS A 28 -11.76 -2.24 -11.22
C LYS A 28 -10.83 -2.39 -12.42
N MET A 29 -9.53 -2.41 -12.18
CA MET A 29 -8.47 -2.58 -13.17
C MET A 29 -7.56 -3.74 -12.72
N VAL A 30 -7.93 -4.97 -13.07
CA VAL A 30 -7.03 -6.12 -12.82
C VAL A 30 -5.78 -5.95 -13.67
N PRO A 31 -4.56 -6.07 -13.08
CA PRO A 31 -3.32 -5.80 -13.80
C PRO A 31 -3.13 -6.71 -15.03
N ASN A 32 -3.19 -6.11 -16.20
CA ASN A 32 -2.89 -6.74 -17.48
C ASN A 32 -1.44 -6.40 -17.86
N GLU A 33 -0.58 -7.41 -17.95
CA GLU A 33 0.86 -7.24 -18.15
C GLU A 33 1.22 -6.66 -19.49
N ASP A 34 0.57 -7.12 -20.57
CA ASP A 34 0.84 -6.63 -21.92
C ASP A 34 0.45 -5.15 -22.04
N ASP A 35 -0.69 -4.75 -21.46
CA ASP A 35 -1.14 -3.36 -21.44
C ASP A 35 -0.21 -2.47 -20.60
N ILE A 36 0.17 -2.94 -19.39
CA ILE A 36 1.08 -2.20 -18.51
C ILE A 36 2.43 -2.02 -19.20
N LEU A 37 3.00 -3.09 -19.76
CA LEU A 37 4.28 -3.06 -20.46
C LEU A 37 4.24 -2.09 -21.65
N ALA A 38 3.22 -2.21 -22.52
CA ALA A 38 3.07 -1.36 -23.68
C ALA A 38 2.95 0.12 -23.34
N LYS A 39 2.23 0.45 -22.26
CA LYS A 39 2.00 1.85 -21.85
C LYS A 39 3.15 2.44 -21.05
N THR A 40 3.80 1.65 -20.20
CA THR A 40 4.84 2.18 -19.30
C THR A 40 6.21 2.26 -19.94
N LEU A 41 6.50 1.49 -21.00
CA LEU A 41 7.77 1.54 -21.71
C LEU A 41 7.76 2.44 -22.96
N SER A 42 6.59 2.83 -23.46
CA SER A 42 6.48 3.69 -24.64
C SER A 42 6.63 5.16 -24.27
N THR A 43 7.65 5.83 -24.81
CA THR A 43 7.89 7.27 -24.61
C THR A 43 6.76 8.15 -25.15
N ALA A 44 5.95 7.66 -26.09
CA ALA A 44 4.77 8.35 -26.62
C ALA A 44 3.52 8.18 -25.75
N SER A 45 3.57 7.30 -24.75
CA SER A 45 2.44 7.05 -23.87
C SER A 45 2.31 8.14 -22.80
N PRO A 46 1.09 8.58 -22.46
CA PRO A 46 0.86 9.45 -21.31
C PRO A 46 1.22 8.76 -19.98
N TYR A 47 1.35 7.42 -20.00
CA TYR A 47 1.71 6.60 -18.83
C TYR A 47 3.16 6.10 -18.89
N TYR A 48 4.04 6.76 -19.67
CA TYR A 48 5.46 6.43 -19.71
C TYR A 48 6.07 6.51 -18.30
N TYR A 49 6.66 5.40 -17.84
CA TYR A 49 7.08 5.23 -16.45
C TYR A 49 7.99 6.34 -15.95
N THR A 50 8.99 6.72 -16.74
CA THR A 50 9.95 7.77 -16.36
C THR A 50 9.25 9.11 -16.09
N ASN A 51 8.27 9.48 -16.90
CA ASN A 51 7.50 10.72 -16.71
C ASN A 51 6.60 10.64 -15.49
N LEU A 52 5.94 9.49 -15.26
CA LEU A 52 5.12 9.28 -14.07
C LEU A 52 5.97 9.32 -12.79
N MET A 53 7.15 8.67 -12.79
CA MET A 53 8.07 8.70 -11.65
C MET A 53 8.62 10.10 -11.40
N LEU A 54 8.92 10.87 -12.45
CA LEU A 54 9.34 12.26 -12.31
C LEU A 54 8.23 13.11 -11.67
N LYS A 55 6.99 12.98 -12.15
CA LYS A 55 5.81 13.66 -11.59
C LYS A 55 5.58 13.26 -10.12
N TYR A 56 5.73 11.97 -9.80
CA TYR A 56 5.65 11.44 -8.44
C TYR A 56 6.72 12.06 -7.52
N ARG A 57 7.98 12.07 -7.94
CA ARG A 57 9.10 12.61 -7.13
C ARG A 57 9.04 14.12 -6.94
N LEU A 58 8.66 14.88 -7.98
CA LEU A 58 8.60 16.34 -7.91
C LEU A 58 7.38 16.83 -7.12
N GLY A 59 6.26 16.12 -7.17
CA GLY A 59 5.03 16.48 -6.46
C GLY A 59 4.37 17.79 -6.88
N ASN A 60 4.84 18.41 -7.97
CA ASN A 60 4.31 19.69 -8.47
C ASN A 60 2.93 19.54 -9.14
N GLU A 61 2.60 18.33 -9.56
CA GLU A 61 1.30 17.97 -10.14
C GLU A 61 0.77 16.72 -9.46
N ALA A 62 -0.54 16.68 -9.18
CA ALA A 62 -1.19 15.50 -8.65
C ALA A 62 -1.30 14.41 -9.72
N LEU A 63 -0.95 13.17 -9.36
CA LEU A 63 -1.25 12.02 -10.19
C LEU A 63 -2.73 11.63 -10.05
N THR A 64 -3.33 11.21 -11.16
CA THR A 64 -4.65 10.60 -11.16
C THR A 64 -4.59 9.15 -10.67
N ALA A 65 -5.75 8.56 -10.33
CA ALA A 65 -5.81 7.15 -9.91
C ALA A 65 -5.24 6.21 -11.00
N THR A 66 -5.52 6.47 -12.27
CA THR A 66 -4.99 5.69 -13.39
C THR A 66 -3.48 5.85 -13.56
N GLU A 67 -2.94 7.07 -13.32
CA GLU A 67 -1.49 7.28 -13.33
C GLU A 67 -0.80 6.55 -12.18
N TYR A 68 -1.38 6.53 -10.98
CA TYR A 68 -0.88 5.71 -9.87
C TYR A 68 -0.90 4.21 -10.19
N TYR A 69 -1.95 3.73 -10.87
CA TYR A 69 -2.03 2.33 -11.29
C TYR A 69 -0.87 1.97 -12.23
N TYR A 70 -0.63 2.74 -13.31
CA TYR A 70 0.47 2.47 -14.24
C TYR A 70 1.84 2.70 -13.61
N LEU A 71 1.98 3.67 -12.71
CA LEU A 71 3.20 3.91 -11.96
C LEU A 71 3.52 2.71 -11.05
N TYR A 72 2.57 2.27 -10.25
CA TYR A 72 2.75 1.15 -9.34
C TYR A 72 3.06 -0.14 -10.08
N TYR A 73 2.19 -0.57 -11.00
CA TYR A 73 2.42 -1.83 -11.71
C TYR A 73 3.52 -1.75 -12.78
N GLY A 74 3.84 -0.57 -13.30
CA GLY A 74 4.96 -0.34 -14.21
C GLY A 74 6.33 -0.51 -13.54
N PHE A 75 6.41 -0.40 -12.22
CA PHE A 75 7.64 -0.63 -11.46
C PHE A 75 8.19 -2.05 -11.65
N LEU A 76 7.31 -3.03 -11.86
CA LEU A 76 7.66 -4.41 -12.17
C LEU A 76 8.71 -4.54 -13.31
N TYR A 77 8.70 -3.62 -14.26
CA TYR A 77 9.53 -3.65 -15.47
C TYR A 77 10.75 -2.73 -15.38
N GLN A 78 11.05 -2.19 -14.20
CA GLN A 78 12.21 -1.34 -13.98
C GLN A 78 13.38 -2.13 -13.42
N GLU A 79 14.60 -1.71 -13.73
CA GLU A 79 15.83 -2.35 -13.24
C GLU A 79 15.96 -2.29 -11.71
N ASP A 80 15.33 -1.28 -11.10
CA ASP A 80 15.34 -1.07 -9.65
C ASP A 80 14.34 -1.97 -8.91
N TYR A 81 13.45 -2.68 -9.62
CA TYR A 81 12.50 -3.60 -8.98
C TYR A 81 13.19 -4.86 -8.47
N ARG A 82 13.43 -4.91 -7.16
CA ARG A 82 14.15 -5.99 -6.48
C ARG A 82 13.42 -6.47 -5.22
N PRO A 83 12.28 -7.18 -5.37
CA PRO A 83 11.38 -7.51 -4.25
C PRO A 83 11.98 -8.46 -3.21
N PHE A 84 13.15 -9.06 -3.48
CA PHE A 84 13.88 -9.95 -2.57
C PHE A 84 15.10 -9.30 -1.91
N THR A 85 15.37 -8.03 -2.21
CA THR A 85 16.47 -7.31 -1.59
C THR A 85 16.03 -6.74 -0.24
N GLU A 86 16.85 -6.93 0.78
CA GLU A 86 16.64 -6.35 2.11
C GLU A 86 16.74 -4.82 2.03
N ASN A 87 15.76 -4.13 2.59
CA ASN A 87 15.75 -2.66 2.67
C ASN A 87 16.15 -2.23 4.09
N ARG A 88 17.46 -2.16 4.32
CA ARG A 88 18.01 -1.78 5.65
C ARG A 88 17.60 -0.40 6.10
N ALA A 89 17.49 0.55 5.17
CA ALA A 89 17.05 1.90 5.49
C ALA A 89 15.62 1.91 6.02
N LEU A 90 14.74 1.05 5.47
CA LEU A 90 13.39 0.88 5.99
C LEU A 90 13.40 0.25 7.40
N ASP A 91 14.25 -0.74 7.64
CA ASP A 91 14.37 -1.37 8.97
C ASP A 91 14.89 -0.37 10.01
N GLU A 92 15.87 0.45 9.65
CA GLU A 92 16.38 1.54 10.50
C GLU A 92 15.28 2.59 10.77
N MET A 93 14.53 2.99 9.74
CA MET A 93 13.39 3.90 9.88
C MET A 93 12.33 3.36 10.84
N LEU A 94 12.01 2.07 10.75
CA LEU A 94 11.07 1.39 11.68
C LEU A 94 11.61 1.39 13.11
N GLY A 95 12.92 1.15 13.29
CA GLY A 95 13.59 1.22 14.59
C GLY A 95 13.51 2.62 15.22
N ILE A 96 13.75 3.67 14.42
CA ILE A 96 13.62 5.07 14.86
C ILE A 96 12.18 5.35 15.28
N MET A 97 11.20 4.99 14.42
CA MET A 97 9.78 5.23 14.69
C MET A 97 9.31 4.54 15.97
N ALA A 98 9.79 3.33 16.25
CA ALA A 98 9.46 2.60 17.49
C ALA A 98 9.97 3.31 18.76
N GLY A 99 11.00 4.15 18.65
CA GLY A 99 11.56 4.94 19.76
C GLY A 99 10.96 6.35 19.90
N ILE A 100 10.07 6.76 19.00
CA ILE A 100 9.43 8.08 19.04
C ILE A 100 8.20 8.04 19.96
N ASN A 101 8.09 9.02 20.87
CA ASN A 101 6.81 9.33 21.47
C ASN A 101 5.99 10.22 20.50
N PRO A 102 4.87 9.74 19.92
CA PRO A 102 4.13 10.50 18.92
C PRO A 102 3.58 11.84 19.40
N GLU A 103 3.36 12.00 20.71
CA GLU A 103 2.86 13.25 21.29
C GLU A 103 3.97 14.30 21.51
N GLN A 104 5.23 13.86 21.57
CA GLN A 104 6.38 14.73 21.84
C GLN A 104 7.62 14.27 21.08
N PRO A 105 7.57 14.22 19.74
CA PRO A 105 8.75 13.87 18.96
C PRO A 105 9.80 14.97 19.02
N THR A 106 11.07 14.61 19.04
CA THR A 106 12.14 15.59 18.89
C THR A 106 12.45 15.87 17.41
N VAL A 107 12.89 17.08 17.09
CA VAL A 107 13.29 17.46 15.72
C VAL A 107 14.32 16.49 15.16
N GLY A 108 15.36 16.14 15.92
CA GLY A 108 16.39 15.21 15.46
C GLY A 108 15.89 13.80 15.16
N GLN A 109 14.87 13.31 15.90
CA GLN A 109 14.23 12.01 15.60
C GLN A 109 13.44 12.08 14.30
N LEU A 110 12.72 13.19 14.07
CA LEU A 110 11.94 13.39 12.83
C LEU A 110 12.85 13.53 11.60
N GLU A 111 13.94 14.27 11.72
CA GLU A 111 14.95 14.43 10.66
C GLU A 111 15.60 13.07 10.32
N ALA A 112 16.00 12.29 11.33
CA ALA A 112 16.55 10.96 11.13
C ALA A 112 15.53 10.00 10.47
N LEU A 113 14.25 10.10 10.86
CA LEU A 113 13.16 9.32 10.24
C LEU A 113 13.02 9.67 8.76
N ILE A 114 13.07 10.96 8.41
CA ILE A 114 13.00 11.43 7.03
C ILE A 114 14.21 10.95 6.23
N GLU A 115 15.41 11.10 6.75
CA GLU A 115 16.64 10.67 6.09
C GLU A 115 16.59 9.19 5.71
N ARG A 116 16.26 8.31 6.67
CA ARG A 116 16.14 6.87 6.41
C ARG A 116 14.98 6.55 5.47
N GLY A 117 13.85 7.25 5.58
CA GLY A 117 12.71 7.07 4.69
C GLY A 117 13.04 7.42 3.24
N LEU A 118 13.73 8.53 3.00
CA LEU A 118 14.15 8.92 1.65
C LEU A 118 15.17 7.92 1.05
N GLU A 119 16.08 7.39 1.86
CA GLU A 119 16.99 6.32 1.43
C GLU A 119 16.22 5.01 1.13
N ALA A 120 15.24 4.65 1.96
CA ALA A 120 14.42 3.46 1.75
C ALA A 120 13.60 3.50 0.45
N MET A 121 13.22 4.71 -0.01
CA MET A 121 12.50 4.92 -1.28
C MET A 121 13.31 4.52 -2.51
N GLU A 122 14.62 4.41 -2.43
CA GLU A 122 15.45 3.98 -3.57
C GLU A 122 15.20 2.51 -3.94
N LEU A 123 14.83 1.67 -2.97
CA LEU A 123 14.52 0.26 -3.20
C LEU A 123 13.02 -0.02 -3.30
N ASP A 124 12.19 0.68 -2.52
CA ASP A 124 10.74 0.52 -2.51
C ASP A 124 10.05 1.89 -2.43
N PRO A 125 9.93 2.60 -3.57
CA PRO A 125 9.35 3.94 -3.60
C PRO A 125 7.85 3.97 -3.24
N PHE A 126 7.22 2.80 -3.20
CA PHE A 126 5.77 2.65 -3.05
C PHE A 126 5.37 1.98 -1.73
N ASN A 127 6.27 1.88 -0.76
CA ASN A 127 5.97 1.26 0.52
C ASN A 127 4.95 2.09 1.32
N PRO A 128 3.72 1.57 1.58
CA PRO A 128 2.67 2.35 2.22
C PRO A 128 3.03 2.77 3.65
N LYS A 129 3.69 1.90 4.42
CA LYS A 129 4.09 2.21 5.79
C LYS A 129 5.13 3.32 5.83
N MET A 130 6.13 3.27 4.95
CA MET A 130 7.16 4.30 4.83
C MET A 130 6.54 5.66 4.43
N LEU A 131 5.65 5.68 3.42
CA LEU A 131 4.96 6.89 2.98
C LEU A 131 4.14 7.52 4.12
N ASN A 132 3.47 6.69 4.95
CA ASN A 132 2.74 7.16 6.12
C ASN A 132 3.67 7.78 7.18
N MET A 133 4.83 7.16 7.43
CA MET A 133 5.81 7.69 8.39
C MET A 133 6.43 8.99 7.91
N LEU A 134 6.70 9.12 6.59
CA LEU A 134 7.19 10.38 6.01
C LEU A 134 6.14 11.49 6.12
N ALA A 135 4.86 11.20 5.81
CA ALA A 135 3.78 12.16 6.01
C ALA A 135 3.70 12.63 7.48
N TYR A 136 3.74 11.69 8.43
CA TYR A 136 3.78 12.01 9.85
C TYR A 136 4.97 12.91 10.22
N ALA A 137 6.18 12.57 9.78
CA ALA A 137 7.38 13.30 10.16
C ALA A 137 7.38 14.74 9.62
N TYR A 138 6.96 14.93 8.38
CA TYR A 138 6.84 16.27 7.79
C TYR A 138 5.72 17.09 8.44
N GLY A 139 4.58 16.48 8.76
CA GLY A 139 3.50 17.15 9.50
C GLY A 139 3.94 17.58 10.90
N ALA A 140 4.70 16.73 11.62
CA ALA A 140 5.24 17.06 12.94
C ALA A 140 6.34 18.14 12.91
N LEU A 141 6.98 18.36 11.74
CA LEU A 141 7.92 19.47 11.49
C LEU A 141 7.26 20.73 10.94
N ASP A 142 5.93 20.78 10.87
CA ASP A 142 5.15 21.91 10.32
C ASP A 142 5.48 22.18 8.83
N ASP A 143 5.71 21.12 8.05
CA ASP A 143 5.84 21.15 6.58
C ASP A 143 4.58 20.57 5.92
N PRO A 144 3.48 21.35 5.81
CA PRO A 144 2.21 20.86 5.30
C PRO A 144 2.24 20.50 3.80
N TYR A 145 3.21 21.04 3.05
CA TYR A 145 3.38 20.70 1.64
C TYR A 145 3.85 19.26 1.47
N ARG A 146 4.93 18.87 2.16
CA ARG A 146 5.47 17.51 2.09
C ARG A 146 4.59 16.51 2.82
N GLU A 147 3.99 16.88 3.95
CA GLU A 147 2.96 16.05 4.61
C GLU A 147 1.87 15.65 3.61
N LYS A 148 1.26 16.63 2.94
CA LYS A 148 0.20 16.40 1.94
C LYS A 148 0.71 15.58 0.76
N LEU A 149 1.94 15.82 0.29
CA LEU A 149 2.54 15.09 -0.81
C LEU A 149 2.62 13.59 -0.49
N TYR A 150 3.25 13.22 0.64
CA TYR A 150 3.41 11.82 1.02
C TYR A 150 2.08 11.16 1.40
N PHE A 151 1.14 11.90 1.98
CA PHE A 151 -0.22 11.43 2.23
C PHE A 151 -0.97 11.13 0.91
N ASN A 152 -0.83 11.96 -0.10
CA ASN A 152 -1.41 11.72 -1.42
C ASN A 152 -0.75 10.51 -2.09
N HIS A 153 0.57 10.34 -1.97
CA HIS A 153 1.27 9.15 -2.48
C HIS A 153 0.78 7.88 -1.80
N LEU A 154 0.68 7.88 -0.48
CA LEU A 154 0.11 6.76 0.28
C LEU A 154 -1.27 6.36 -0.25
N ASN A 155 -2.19 7.32 -0.33
CA ASN A 155 -3.55 7.05 -0.79
C ASN A 155 -3.60 6.61 -2.26
N GLY A 156 -2.75 7.19 -3.11
CA GLY A 156 -2.65 6.81 -4.52
C GLY A 156 -2.17 5.38 -4.71
N ILE A 157 -1.16 4.94 -3.95
CA ILE A 157 -0.64 3.57 -4.00
C ILE A 157 -1.65 2.57 -3.43
N LEU A 158 -2.26 2.86 -2.27
CA LEU A 158 -3.31 2.02 -1.71
C LEU A 158 -4.49 1.89 -2.70
N GLY A 159 -4.90 3.00 -3.33
CA GLY A 159 -5.94 3.01 -4.37
C GLY A 159 -5.56 2.18 -5.60
N ALA A 160 -4.30 2.24 -6.07
CA ALA A 160 -3.83 1.41 -7.19
C ALA A 160 -3.92 -0.09 -6.88
N ILE A 161 -3.61 -0.50 -5.63
CA ILE A 161 -3.77 -1.88 -5.19
C ILE A 161 -5.26 -2.24 -5.10
N GLU A 162 -6.10 -1.35 -4.56
CA GLU A 162 -7.56 -1.56 -4.47
C GLU A 162 -8.24 -1.71 -5.82
N MET A 163 -7.78 -0.99 -6.84
CA MET A 163 -8.30 -1.14 -8.21
C MET A 163 -8.11 -2.56 -8.76
N SER A 164 -7.17 -3.35 -8.25
CA SER A 164 -6.90 -4.70 -8.75
C SER A 164 -7.95 -5.74 -8.35
N GLY A 165 -8.71 -5.50 -7.29
CA GLY A 165 -9.71 -6.43 -6.78
C GLY A 165 -10.32 -5.95 -5.47
N THR A 166 -11.14 -6.79 -4.83
CA THR A 166 -11.70 -6.51 -3.51
C THR A 166 -10.88 -7.12 -2.37
N GLY A 167 -10.01 -8.06 -2.67
CA GLY A 167 -9.28 -8.85 -1.68
C GLY A 167 -10.15 -9.82 -0.87
N LEU A 168 -11.46 -9.90 -1.13
CA LEU A 168 -12.39 -10.69 -0.31
C LEU A 168 -12.50 -12.15 -0.75
N LYS A 169 -12.03 -12.48 -1.95
CA LYS A 169 -12.03 -13.81 -2.54
C LYS A 169 -10.69 -14.09 -3.20
N GLU A 170 -10.37 -15.37 -3.38
CA GLU A 170 -9.14 -15.81 -4.05
C GLU A 170 -9.08 -15.35 -5.51
N ASP A 171 -10.19 -15.45 -6.24
CA ASP A 171 -10.32 -15.03 -7.64
C ASP A 171 -10.47 -13.51 -7.82
N ASP A 172 -10.51 -12.76 -6.72
CA ASP A 172 -10.62 -11.30 -6.67
C ASP A 172 -9.62 -10.72 -5.65
N ALA A 173 -8.44 -11.35 -5.58
CA ALA A 173 -7.34 -10.98 -4.69
C ALA A 173 -6.77 -9.60 -5.05
N TRP A 174 -6.19 -8.90 -4.09
CA TRP A 174 -5.36 -7.72 -4.34
C TRP A 174 -4.00 -8.13 -4.88
N HIS A 175 -3.60 -7.52 -5.99
CA HIS A 175 -2.30 -7.75 -6.60
C HIS A 175 -1.25 -6.80 -6.03
N ILE A 176 -0.13 -7.35 -5.56
CA ILE A 176 0.94 -6.57 -4.93
C ILE A 176 2.30 -6.81 -5.59
N LEU A 177 3.23 -5.89 -5.36
CA LEU A 177 4.60 -5.95 -5.89
C LEU A 177 5.66 -6.24 -4.83
N MET A 178 5.37 -6.02 -3.55
CA MET A 178 6.28 -6.29 -2.43
C MET A 178 5.54 -7.08 -1.35
N PHE A 179 6.27 -7.91 -0.60
CA PHE A 179 5.68 -8.74 0.47
C PHE A 179 5.03 -7.92 1.58
N SER A 180 5.65 -6.79 1.95
CA SER A 180 5.15 -5.89 3.00
C SER A 180 3.82 -5.25 2.66
N HIS A 181 3.56 -4.99 1.36
CA HIS A 181 2.38 -4.26 0.91
C HIS A 181 1.07 -4.95 1.31
N ALA A 182 1.06 -6.29 1.42
CA ALA A 182 -0.11 -7.03 1.87
C ALA A 182 -0.52 -6.64 3.30
N TYR A 183 0.45 -6.61 4.21
CA TYR A 183 0.21 -6.26 5.60
C TYR A 183 -0.12 -4.78 5.76
N ASP A 184 0.54 -3.92 5.00
CA ASP A 184 0.32 -2.47 5.02
C ASP A 184 -1.08 -2.11 4.49
N MET A 185 -1.58 -2.82 3.45
CA MET A 185 -2.97 -2.71 2.98
C MET A 185 -3.98 -3.05 4.08
N VAL A 186 -3.77 -4.13 4.81
CA VAL A 186 -4.68 -4.52 5.91
C VAL A 186 -4.62 -3.51 7.04
N ALA A 187 -3.42 -3.06 7.41
CA ALA A 187 -3.20 -2.07 8.47
C ALA A 187 -3.82 -0.70 8.11
N SER A 188 -3.71 -0.25 6.85
CA SER A 188 -4.27 1.04 6.39
C SER A 188 -5.80 1.10 6.53
N LYS A 189 -6.47 -0.05 6.53
CA LYS A 189 -7.92 -0.17 6.76
C LYS A 189 -8.29 -0.24 8.26
N GLY A 190 -7.30 -0.07 9.15
CA GLY A 190 -7.52 -0.13 10.60
C GLY A 190 -7.68 -1.54 11.16
N TYR A 191 -7.33 -2.58 10.40
CA TYR A 191 -7.43 -3.96 10.85
C TYR A 191 -6.11 -4.44 11.49
N THR A 192 -6.25 -5.27 12.53
CA THR A 192 -5.16 -6.08 13.07
C THR A 192 -5.21 -7.48 12.44
N TYR A 193 -4.05 -8.05 12.17
CA TYR A 193 -3.94 -9.28 11.39
C TYR A 193 -3.01 -10.30 12.05
N ASN A 194 -3.14 -11.55 11.64
CA ASN A 194 -2.23 -12.64 11.95
C ASN A 194 -1.34 -12.93 10.74
N GLU A 195 -0.40 -13.83 10.92
CA GLU A 195 0.50 -14.32 9.88
C GLU A 195 -0.29 -14.85 8.66
N ALA A 196 0.20 -14.55 7.46
CA ALA A 196 -0.40 -14.98 6.22
C ALA A 196 -0.39 -16.49 6.06
N ARG A 197 -1.42 -17.02 5.38
CA ARG A 197 -1.55 -18.44 5.04
C ARG A 197 -1.47 -18.61 3.54
N ILE A 198 -0.64 -19.54 3.09
CA ILE A 198 -0.55 -19.91 1.68
C ILE A 198 -1.84 -20.63 1.27
N ILE A 199 -2.53 -20.11 0.27
CA ILE A 199 -3.74 -20.69 -0.31
C ILE A 199 -3.40 -21.46 -1.58
N SER A 200 -2.63 -20.85 -2.47
CA SER A 200 -2.15 -21.46 -3.71
C SER A 200 -0.68 -21.14 -3.95
N ARG A 201 -0.16 -21.44 -5.14
CA ARG A 201 1.25 -21.20 -5.49
C ARG A 201 1.63 -19.70 -5.37
N THR A 202 0.70 -18.81 -5.66
CA THR A 202 0.93 -17.36 -5.74
C THR A 202 -0.03 -16.55 -4.89
N THR A 203 -1.04 -17.16 -4.28
CA THR A 203 -2.05 -16.47 -3.48
C THR A 203 -1.88 -16.79 -2.01
N GLU A 204 -1.90 -15.76 -1.18
CA GLU A 204 -1.90 -15.88 0.26
C GLU A 204 -3.12 -15.19 0.87
N PHE A 205 -3.56 -15.69 2.01
CA PHE A 205 -4.64 -15.11 2.80
C PHE A 205 -4.08 -14.54 4.09
N VAL A 206 -4.28 -13.25 4.31
CA VAL A 206 -3.93 -12.56 5.55
C VAL A 206 -5.16 -12.53 6.46
N PRO A 207 -5.24 -13.39 7.49
CA PRO A 207 -6.39 -13.45 8.37
C PRO A 207 -6.39 -12.27 9.34
N LEU A 208 -7.56 -11.70 9.61
CA LEU A 208 -7.72 -10.72 10.68
C LEU A 208 -7.64 -11.41 12.05
N MET A 209 -7.09 -10.72 13.06
CA MET A 209 -7.09 -11.21 14.45
C MET A 209 -8.51 -11.41 14.97
N ARG A 210 -9.44 -10.54 14.54
CA ARG A 210 -10.87 -10.63 14.85
C ARG A 210 -11.67 -10.33 13.60
N LYS A 211 -12.67 -11.15 13.34
CA LYS A 211 -13.64 -10.89 12.27
C LYS A 211 -14.34 -9.54 12.52
N GLN A 212 -14.34 -8.67 11.50
CA GLN A 212 -15.01 -7.36 11.55
C GLN A 212 -15.90 -7.20 10.31
N ASN A 213 -17.12 -6.74 10.50
CA ASN A 213 -18.09 -6.51 9.42
C ASN A 213 -18.28 -7.71 8.48
N GLY A 214 -18.20 -8.93 9.01
CA GLY A 214 -18.27 -10.15 8.19
C GLY A 214 -16.95 -10.58 7.55
N ILE A 215 -15.93 -9.72 7.51
CA ILE A 215 -14.62 -9.97 6.89
C ILE A 215 -13.77 -10.79 7.85
N LYS A 216 -13.18 -11.90 7.33
CA LYS A 216 -12.29 -12.79 8.08
C LYS A 216 -10.81 -12.51 7.80
N GLY A 217 -10.49 -11.87 6.66
CA GLY A 217 -9.16 -11.58 6.16
C GLY A 217 -9.23 -11.20 4.69
N PHE A 218 -8.05 -11.03 4.08
CA PHE A 218 -7.92 -10.61 2.70
C PHE A 218 -6.97 -11.52 1.93
N TYR A 219 -7.27 -11.70 0.64
CA TYR A 219 -6.47 -12.46 -0.30
C TYR A 219 -5.54 -11.53 -1.09
N PHE A 220 -4.30 -11.96 -1.26
CA PHE A 220 -3.28 -11.23 -2.00
C PHE A 220 -2.63 -12.13 -3.05
N ASP A 221 -2.46 -11.61 -4.27
CA ASP A 221 -1.74 -12.26 -5.35
C ASP A 221 -0.29 -11.76 -5.39
N TYR A 222 0.64 -12.69 -5.18
CA TYR A 222 2.10 -12.50 -5.18
C TYR A 222 2.75 -12.96 -6.49
N SER A 223 1.98 -13.28 -7.54
CA SER A 223 2.52 -13.84 -8.79
C SER A 223 3.64 -12.99 -9.38
N ARG A 224 3.50 -11.65 -9.29
CA ARG A 224 4.48 -10.69 -9.80
C ARG A 224 5.74 -10.63 -8.96
N VAL A 225 5.60 -10.76 -7.65
CA VAL A 225 6.74 -10.85 -6.73
C VAL A 225 7.55 -12.11 -7.05
N TYR A 226 6.89 -13.26 -7.13
CA TYR A 226 7.56 -14.55 -7.34
C TYR A 226 8.18 -14.71 -8.74
N ARG A 227 7.70 -14.00 -9.75
CA ARG A 227 8.30 -14.01 -11.09
C ARG A 227 9.75 -13.51 -11.08
N ASN A 228 10.04 -12.54 -10.25
CA ASN A 228 11.36 -11.92 -10.13
C ASN A 228 12.22 -12.57 -9.04
N LYS A 229 11.88 -13.81 -8.63
CA LYS A 229 12.66 -14.55 -7.67
C LYS A 229 13.99 -14.98 -8.30
N PRO A 230 15.14 -14.58 -7.73
CA PRO A 230 16.43 -15.10 -8.14
C PRO A 230 16.53 -16.63 -7.90
N ASP A 231 17.27 -17.33 -8.77
CA ASP A 231 17.38 -18.80 -8.71
C ASP A 231 18.02 -19.31 -7.41
N ASP A 232 18.90 -18.50 -6.81
CA ASP A 232 19.59 -18.79 -5.55
C ASP A 232 18.75 -18.50 -4.29
N VAL A 233 17.65 -17.78 -4.43
CA VAL A 233 16.75 -17.49 -3.30
C VAL A 233 15.81 -18.66 -3.06
N THR A 234 16.05 -19.39 -1.97
CA THR A 234 15.11 -20.41 -1.47
C THR A 234 14.13 -19.75 -0.51
N ILE A 235 12.88 -19.58 -0.94
CA ILE A 235 11.82 -19.13 -0.04
C ILE A 235 11.48 -20.33 0.85
N LYS A 236 11.92 -20.29 2.10
CA LYS A 236 11.46 -21.25 3.12
C LYS A 236 10.02 -20.90 3.45
N ARG A 237 9.10 -21.42 2.67
CA ARG A 237 7.69 -21.43 3.04
C ARG A 237 7.55 -22.50 4.11
N ASP A 238 7.20 -22.11 5.31
CA ASP A 238 6.82 -23.06 6.36
C ASP A 238 5.49 -23.70 5.92
N ARG A 239 5.64 -24.81 5.15
CA ARG A 239 4.52 -25.64 4.72
C ARG A 239 4.12 -26.53 5.89
N THR A 240 3.60 -25.96 6.95
CA THR A 240 2.92 -26.75 7.96
C THR A 240 1.56 -27.22 7.40
N TRP A 241 1.61 -28.18 6.50
CA TRP A 241 0.45 -28.99 6.16
C TRP A 241 0.14 -29.91 7.34
N GLN A 242 -0.45 -29.37 8.38
CA GLN A 242 -1.09 -30.20 9.39
C GLN A 242 -2.44 -30.66 8.87
N ILE A 243 -2.44 -31.51 7.85
CA ILE A 243 -3.59 -32.34 7.51
C ILE A 243 -3.24 -33.75 8.00
N ASN A 244 -3.96 -34.22 9.01
CA ASN A 244 -4.00 -35.60 9.50
C ASN A 244 -2.69 -36.19 10.05
N GLY A 245 -1.85 -35.43 10.74
CA GLY A 245 -0.69 -35.99 11.43
C GLY A 245 0.45 -36.48 10.51
N LEU A 246 0.43 -36.09 9.24
CA LEU A 246 1.52 -36.39 8.30
C LEU A 246 2.67 -35.40 8.50
N GLN A 247 3.88 -35.92 8.60
CA GLN A 247 5.10 -35.12 8.67
C GLN A 247 5.34 -34.38 7.35
N PRO A 248 5.93 -33.17 7.39
CA PRO A 248 6.29 -32.42 6.18
C PRO A 248 7.24 -33.27 5.31
N GLN A 249 6.92 -33.48 4.03
CA GLN A 249 7.86 -34.05 3.09
C GLN A 249 8.81 -32.95 2.62
N GLU A 250 10.10 -33.10 2.86
CA GLU A 250 11.14 -32.28 2.24
C GLU A 250 11.29 -32.72 0.77
N TYR A 251 10.92 -31.83 -0.16
CA TYR A 251 11.27 -31.98 -1.56
C TYR A 251 12.65 -31.35 -1.79
N LYS A 252 13.60 -32.21 -2.16
CA LYS A 252 14.91 -31.81 -2.65
C LYS A 252 14.81 -31.25 -4.06
#